data_95e397ab6cf4611326383f7f2b21db6d
#
_entry.id   95e397ab6cf4611326383f7f2b21db6d
#
_cell.length_a   1.000
_cell.length_b   1.000
_cell.length_c   1.000
_cell.angle_alpha   90.00
_cell.angle_beta   90.00
_cell.angle_gamma   90.00
#
_symmetry.space_group_name_H-M   'P 1'
#
loop_
_entity.id
_entity.type
_entity.pdbx_description
1 polymer ?
#
loop_
_entity_poly.entity_id
_entity_poly.type
_entity_poly.pdbx_seq_one_letter_code
_entity_poly.pdbx_strand_id
1 'polypeptide(L)'
;VAKELFGSEDAYDETKNYTPINDAKIKYAKWSLLRVCLHNAVTLCNWVWPMTVSPLKSRNYRGDLALEAKFFKAITGEEMTQEKLDLAAERIFTLHRAYTVKLMQTKDMRNEHDLICSWVFDKDPQIPVFTEGTDKMDRDDMHASLTMFYKEMGWDPQLGCPTRETLQRLGLEDIAADLAAHNLLPA
;
A
#
# COMPACT_ATOMS: atom_id res chain seq x y z
N VAL A 1 6.28 -16.28 -1.85
CA VAL A 1 6.35 -14.85 -1.47
C VAL A 1 5.49 -14.57 -0.26
N ALA A 2 4.15 -14.72 -0.33
CA ALA A 2 3.25 -14.40 0.79
C ALA A 2 3.66 -15.11 2.09
N LYS A 3 3.87 -16.44 2.04
CA LYS A 3 4.33 -17.22 3.19
C LYS A 3 5.70 -16.79 3.71
N GLU A 4 6.60 -16.38 2.83
CA GLU A 4 7.96 -15.94 3.18
C GLU A 4 7.97 -14.56 3.84
N LEU A 5 7.16 -13.64 3.34
CA LEU A 5 7.11 -12.27 3.84
C LEU A 5 6.16 -12.09 5.04
N PHE A 6 5.05 -12.83 5.06
CA PHE A 6 3.96 -12.58 6.01
C PHE A 6 3.60 -13.81 6.86
N GLY A 7 4.33 -14.92 6.68
CA GLY A 7 4.12 -16.15 7.46
C GLY A 7 2.85 -16.94 7.09
N SER A 8 2.03 -16.45 6.18
CA SER A 8 0.77 -17.06 5.76
C SER A 8 0.55 -16.95 4.26
N GLU A 9 -0.10 -17.96 3.68
CA GLU A 9 -0.58 -17.92 2.31
C GLU A 9 -1.91 -17.14 2.19
N ASP A 10 -2.60 -16.90 3.29
CA ASP A 10 -3.85 -16.13 3.34
C ASP A 10 -3.70 -14.69 2.82
N ALA A 11 -2.47 -14.16 2.84
CA ALA A 11 -2.18 -12.86 2.24
C ALA A 11 -2.50 -12.79 0.73
N TYR A 12 -2.52 -13.93 0.06
CA TYR A 12 -2.69 -14.05 -1.39
C TYR A 12 -3.80 -15.04 -1.76
N ASP A 13 -4.74 -15.33 -0.87
CA ASP A 13 -5.83 -16.25 -1.15
C ASP A 13 -6.94 -15.55 -1.95
N GLU A 14 -6.98 -15.84 -3.24
CA GLU A 14 -8.01 -15.36 -4.17
C GLU A 14 -9.20 -16.35 -4.30
N THR A 15 -9.13 -17.49 -3.63
CA THR A 15 -10.14 -18.56 -3.77
C THR A 15 -11.35 -18.38 -2.86
N LYS A 16 -11.28 -17.39 -1.96
CA LYS A 16 -12.34 -17.05 -1.01
C LYS A 16 -12.84 -15.63 -1.26
N ASN A 17 -13.86 -15.25 -0.51
CA ASN A 17 -14.37 -13.89 -0.53
C ASN A 17 -13.24 -12.86 -0.36
N TYR A 18 -13.31 -11.75 -1.09
CA TYR A 18 -12.39 -10.64 -0.92
C TYR A 18 -12.44 -10.06 0.50
N THR A 19 -13.60 -10.14 1.13
CA THR A 19 -13.83 -9.74 2.51
C THR A 19 -14.35 -10.93 3.35
N PRO A 20 -14.10 -10.98 4.66
CA PRO A 20 -13.33 -9.98 5.43
C PRO A 20 -11.83 -10.02 5.07
N ILE A 21 -11.21 -8.83 5.10
CA ILE A 21 -9.76 -8.69 4.95
C ILE A 21 -9.11 -8.99 6.30
N ASN A 22 -7.98 -9.71 6.27
CA ASN A 22 -7.19 -10.04 7.46
C ASN A 22 -5.87 -9.27 7.50
N ASP A 23 -5.16 -9.34 8.62
CA ASP A 23 -3.87 -8.67 8.80
C ASP A 23 -2.83 -9.04 7.74
N ALA A 24 -2.80 -10.30 7.31
CA ALA A 24 -1.86 -10.74 6.29
C ALA A 24 -2.14 -10.07 4.93
N LYS A 25 -3.42 -9.95 4.54
CA LYS A 25 -3.83 -9.23 3.33
C LYS A 25 -3.51 -7.74 3.41
N ILE A 26 -3.70 -7.11 4.56
CA ILE A 26 -3.36 -5.69 4.76
C ILE A 26 -1.86 -5.46 4.64
N LYS A 27 -1.03 -6.28 5.28
CA LYS A 27 0.43 -6.21 5.17
C LYS A 27 0.90 -6.43 3.73
N TYR A 28 0.30 -7.40 3.05
CA TYR A 28 0.59 -7.63 1.63
C TYR A 28 0.19 -6.43 0.75
N ALA A 29 -0.97 -5.84 0.99
CA ALA A 29 -1.43 -4.65 0.27
C ALA A 29 -0.47 -3.46 0.47
N LYS A 30 -0.06 -3.19 1.72
CA LYS A 30 0.97 -2.19 2.02
C LYS A 30 2.27 -2.48 1.28
N TRP A 31 2.78 -3.71 1.40
CA TRP A 31 4.03 -4.11 0.76
C TRP A 31 3.97 -3.94 -0.77
N SER A 32 2.90 -4.42 -1.40
CA SER A 32 2.70 -4.32 -2.85
C SER A 32 2.63 -2.86 -3.32
N LEU A 33 1.89 -2.03 -2.61
CA LEU A 33 1.73 -0.62 -2.91
C LEU A 33 3.07 0.13 -2.78
N LEU A 34 3.84 -0.13 -1.72
CA LEU A 34 5.15 0.47 -1.54
C LEU A 34 6.16 -0.01 -2.60
N ARG A 35 6.05 -1.28 -3.07
CA ARG A 35 6.86 -1.75 -4.21
C ARG A 35 6.55 -0.97 -5.48
N VAL A 36 5.29 -0.77 -5.82
CA VAL A 36 4.90 0.04 -6.98
C VAL A 36 5.42 1.48 -6.84
N CYS A 37 5.29 2.07 -5.66
CA CYS A 37 5.80 3.41 -5.38
C CYS A 37 7.33 3.49 -5.58
N LEU A 38 8.06 2.51 -5.05
CA LEU A 38 9.52 2.41 -5.24
C LEU A 38 9.88 2.26 -6.72
N HIS A 39 9.23 1.36 -7.44
CA HIS A 39 9.52 1.14 -8.86
C HIS A 39 9.31 2.41 -9.68
N ASN A 40 8.23 3.15 -9.43
CA ASN A 40 7.99 4.43 -10.08
C ASN A 40 9.10 5.45 -9.76
N ALA A 41 9.56 5.50 -8.51
CA ALA A 41 10.61 6.44 -8.08
C ALA A 41 11.99 6.13 -8.68
N VAL A 42 12.31 4.85 -8.89
CA VAL A 42 13.58 4.40 -9.49
C VAL A 42 13.45 4.04 -10.97
N THR A 43 12.38 4.42 -11.61
CA THR A 43 12.11 4.23 -13.06
C THR A 43 12.07 2.78 -13.53
N LEU A 44 11.65 1.86 -12.68
CA LEU A 44 11.45 0.45 -13.02
C LEU A 44 10.01 0.19 -13.45
N CYS A 45 9.85 -0.65 -14.46
CA CYS A 45 8.51 -1.10 -14.86
C CYS A 45 8.05 -2.26 -13.96
N ASN A 46 7.00 -2.06 -13.20
CA ASN A 46 6.46 -3.06 -12.29
C ASN A 46 5.99 -4.35 -13.00
N TRP A 47 5.59 -4.27 -14.27
CA TRP A 47 5.12 -5.42 -15.05
C TRP A 47 6.23 -6.34 -15.54
N VAL A 48 7.41 -5.82 -15.81
CA VAL A 48 8.53 -6.58 -16.34
C VAL A 48 9.60 -6.90 -15.30
N TRP A 49 9.49 -6.32 -14.10
CA TRP A 49 10.48 -6.51 -13.06
C TRP A 49 10.31 -7.89 -12.39
N PRO A 50 11.32 -8.78 -12.44
CA PRO A 50 11.21 -10.16 -11.97
C PRO A 50 11.36 -10.27 -10.45
N MET A 51 10.64 -9.47 -9.69
CA MET A 51 10.75 -9.42 -8.25
C MET A 51 10.19 -10.67 -7.57
N THR A 52 9.02 -11.11 -7.97
CA THR A 52 8.32 -12.23 -7.33
C THR A 52 8.45 -13.54 -8.10
N VAL A 53 8.65 -13.47 -9.41
CA VAL A 53 8.70 -14.61 -10.31
C VAL A 53 9.97 -14.56 -11.15
N SER A 54 10.53 -15.72 -11.48
CA SER A 54 11.68 -15.85 -12.37
C SER A 54 11.40 -16.97 -13.38
N PRO A 55 11.80 -16.84 -14.66
CA PRO A 55 11.70 -17.93 -15.63
C PRO A 55 12.73 -19.05 -15.39
N LEU A 56 13.66 -18.86 -14.45
CA LEU A 56 14.74 -19.78 -14.20
C LEU A 56 14.31 -20.98 -13.35
N LYS A 57 14.34 -22.17 -13.95
CA LYS A 57 14.08 -23.43 -13.24
C LYS A 57 15.08 -23.66 -12.09
N SER A 58 16.33 -23.25 -12.26
CA SER A 58 17.38 -23.34 -11.22
C SER A 58 17.05 -22.53 -9.96
N ARG A 59 16.16 -21.56 -10.05
CA ARG A 59 15.65 -20.77 -8.93
C ARG A 59 14.26 -21.22 -8.46
N ASN A 60 13.81 -22.38 -8.91
CA ASN A 60 12.47 -22.89 -8.65
C ASN A 60 11.36 -21.85 -9.00
N TYR A 61 11.57 -21.12 -10.09
CA TYR A 61 10.70 -20.04 -10.60
C TYR A 61 10.47 -18.88 -9.61
N ARG A 62 11.27 -18.77 -8.57
CA ARG A 62 11.19 -17.69 -7.59
C ARG A 62 12.01 -16.49 -8.03
N GLY A 63 11.44 -15.31 -7.88
CA GLY A 63 12.13 -14.04 -8.04
C GLY A 63 13.13 -13.77 -6.90
N ASP A 64 13.66 -12.58 -6.86
CA ASP A 64 14.59 -12.11 -5.83
C ASP A 64 14.02 -10.84 -5.21
N LEU A 65 13.50 -10.94 -3.98
CA LEU A 65 12.88 -9.84 -3.27
C LEU A 65 13.86 -8.72 -2.85
N ALA A 66 15.16 -8.98 -2.98
CA ALA A 66 16.20 -7.98 -2.73
C ALA A 66 16.83 -7.45 -4.03
N LEU A 67 16.18 -7.67 -5.17
CA LEU A 67 16.74 -7.33 -6.47
C LEU A 67 16.89 -5.81 -6.65
N GLU A 68 15.95 -5.03 -6.15
CA GLU A 68 16.01 -3.56 -6.22
C GLU A 68 17.23 -3.00 -5.50
N ALA A 69 17.53 -3.51 -4.30
CA ALA A 69 18.70 -3.09 -3.54
C ALA A 69 20.01 -3.42 -4.26
N LYS A 70 20.09 -4.61 -4.89
CA LYS A 70 21.24 -5.03 -5.69
C LYS A 70 21.42 -4.15 -6.93
N PHE A 71 20.35 -3.80 -7.59
CA PHE A 71 20.37 -2.91 -8.75
C PHE A 71 20.76 -1.50 -8.37
N PHE A 72 20.19 -0.96 -7.31
CA PHE A 72 20.52 0.34 -6.79
C PHE A 72 22.03 0.44 -6.52
N LYS A 73 22.58 -0.53 -5.79
CA LYS A 73 24.03 -0.60 -5.52
C LYS A 73 24.86 -0.69 -6.81
N ALA A 74 24.43 -1.52 -7.77
CA ALA A 74 25.17 -1.69 -9.02
C ALA A 74 25.23 -0.42 -9.87
N ILE A 75 24.21 0.41 -9.83
CA ILE A 75 24.09 1.64 -10.63
C ILE A 75 24.75 2.83 -9.92
N THR A 76 24.48 2.99 -8.62
CA THR A 76 24.91 4.18 -7.86
C THR A 76 26.24 4.00 -7.14
N GLY A 77 26.65 2.76 -6.88
CA GLY A 77 27.78 2.42 -6.01
C GLY A 77 27.44 2.51 -4.52
N GLU A 78 26.25 2.98 -4.15
CA GLU A 78 25.83 3.12 -2.76
C GLU A 78 25.20 1.85 -2.22
N GLU A 79 25.56 1.49 -0.99
CA GLU A 79 24.93 0.39 -0.28
C GLU A 79 23.57 0.81 0.27
N MET A 80 22.53 0.30 -0.36
CA MET A 80 21.16 0.49 0.08
C MET A 80 20.56 -0.88 0.40
N THR A 81 20.18 -1.11 1.65
CA THR A 81 19.46 -2.34 2.00
C THR A 81 18.01 -2.28 1.55
N GLN A 82 17.36 -3.44 1.47
CA GLN A 82 15.93 -3.49 1.09
C GLN A 82 15.07 -2.71 2.09
N GLU A 83 15.37 -2.80 3.38
CA GLU A 83 14.65 -2.08 4.44
C GLU A 83 14.78 -0.55 4.28
N LYS A 84 15.93 -0.05 3.86
CA LYS A 84 16.12 1.38 3.57
C LYS A 84 15.33 1.82 2.35
N LEU A 85 15.25 0.99 1.32
CA LEU A 85 14.42 1.26 0.15
C LEU A 85 12.93 1.22 0.50
N ASP A 86 12.51 0.29 1.36
CA ASP A 86 11.14 0.20 1.84
C ASP A 86 10.76 1.45 2.65
N LEU A 87 11.65 1.91 3.51
CA LEU A 87 11.46 3.15 4.25
C LEU A 87 11.38 4.38 3.32
N ALA A 88 12.21 4.42 2.28
CA ALA A 88 12.16 5.49 1.28
C ALA A 88 10.82 5.45 0.51
N ALA A 89 10.34 4.27 0.14
CA ALA A 89 9.04 4.10 -0.51
C ALA A 89 7.88 4.55 0.40
N GLU A 90 7.91 4.18 1.69
CA GLU A 90 6.93 4.62 2.68
C GLU A 90 6.95 6.16 2.84
N ARG A 91 8.14 6.77 2.88
CA ARG A 91 8.29 8.22 2.92
C ARG A 91 7.67 8.90 1.70
N ILE A 92 7.97 8.41 0.49
CA ILE A 92 7.43 8.96 -0.76
C ILE A 92 5.91 8.83 -0.78
N PHE A 93 5.37 7.66 -0.44
CA PHE A 93 3.94 7.41 -0.44
C PHE A 93 3.20 8.26 0.60
N THR A 94 3.77 8.41 1.79
CA THR A 94 3.21 9.27 2.85
C THR A 94 3.26 10.75 2.46
N LEU A 95 4.33 11.18 1.77
CA LEU A 95 4.41 12.54 1.20
C LEU A 95 3.34 12.78 0.14
N HIS A 96 3.09 11.82 -0.75
CA HIS A 96 2.00 11.91 -1.73
C HIS A 96 0.64 12.03 -1.03
N ARG A 97 0.44 11.27 0.05
CA ARG A 97 -0.80 11.37 0.84
C ARG A 97 -0.95 12.75 1.48
N ALA A 98 0.10 13.27 2.08
CA ALA A 98 0.12 14.61 2.67
C ALA A 98 -0.15 15.70 1.61
N TYR A 99 0.45 15.55 0.42
CA TYR A 99 0.17 16.44 -0.71
C TYR A 99 -1.30 16.39 -1.14
N THR A 100 -1.91 15.21 -1.21
CA THR A 100 -3.33 15.05 -1.53
C THR A 100 -4.23 15.71 -0.48
N VAL A 101 -3.92 15.53 0.80
CA VAL A 101 -4.62 16.22 1.92
C VAL A 101 -4.59 17.74 1.71
N LYS A 102 -3.42 18.29 1.37
CA LYS A 102 -3.25 19.73 1.13
C LYS A 102 -3.97 20.18 -0.15
N LEU A 103 -3.91 19.41 -1.21
CA LEU A 103 -4.57 19.74 -2.48
C LEU A 103 -6.10 19.77 -2.34
N MET A 104 -6.66 18.81 -1.63
CA MET A 104 -8.10 18.69 -1.40
C MET A 104 -8.61 19.60 -0.27
N GLN A 105 -7.70 20.20 0.51
CA GLN A 105 -8.04 21.04 1.66
C GLN A 105 -8.92 20.35 2.71
N THR A 106 -8.73 19.02 2.84
CA THR A 106 -9.44 18.21 3.83
C THR A 106 -8.50 17.21 4.47
N LYS A 107 -8.72 16.91 5.75
CA LYS A 107 -8.09 15.80 6.46
C LYS A 107 -8.97 14.55 6.50
N ASP A 108 -10.23 14.65 6.12
CA ASP A 108 -11.15 13.51 6.05
C ASP A 108 -11.01 12.76 4.72
N MET A 109 -9.84 12.16 4.55
CA MET A 109 -9.52 11.40 3.34
C MET A 109 -10.39 10.15 3.21
N ARG A 110 -10.84 9.59 4.33
CA ARG A 110 -11.71 8.42 4.34
C ARG A 110 -13.02 8.67 3.60
N ASN A 111 -13.67 9.80 3.87
CA ASN A 111 -15.00 10.08 3.36
C ASN A 111 -15.00 10.97 2.10
N GLU A 112 -13.89 11.63 1.81
CA GLU A 112 -13.82 12.56 0.68
C GLU A 112 -12.92 12.08 -0.48
N HIS A 113 -12.00 11.14 -0.23
CA HIS A 113 -11.05 10.67 -1.23
C HIS A 113 -11.06 9.15 -1.40
N ASP A 114 -11.00 8.36 -0.33
CA ASP A 114 -10.83 6.91 -0.39
C ASP A 114 -12.17 6.19 -0.60
N LEU A 115 -12.99 6.76 -1.49
CA LEU A 115 -14.29 6.24 -1.83
C LEU A 115 -14.18 5.11 -2.84
N ILE A 116 -14.79 3.98 -2.53
CA ILE A 116 -14.92 2.86 -3.45
C ILE A 116 -16.23 3.01 -4.22
N CYS A 117 -16.16 2.87 -5.53
CA CYS A 117 -17.33 2.95 -6.39
C CYS A 117 -18.45 2.03 -5.90
N SER A 118 -19.68 2.53 -5.81
CA SER A 118 -20.82 1.77 -5.29
C SER A 118 -21.07 0.48 -6.07
N TRP A 119 -20.84 0.46 -7.38
CA TRP A 119 -21.04 -0.71 -8.22
C TRP A 119 -20.20 -1.93 -7.81
N VAL A 120 -19.12 -1.75 -7.07
CA VAL A 120 -18.30 -2.85 -6.53
C VAL A 120 -19.08 -3.65 -5.48
N PHE A 121 -19.99 -2.99 -4.76
CA PHE A 121 -20.80 -3.59 -3.70
C PHE A 121 -22.21 -3.94 -4.18
N ASP A 122 -22.71 -3.20 -5.15
CA ASP A 122 -24.06 -3.38 -5.69
C ASP A 122 -24.04 -4.54 -6.68
N LYS A 123 -24.97 -5.46 -6.51
CA LYS A 123 -25.13 -6.57 -7.46
C LYS A 123 -25.67 -6.02 -8.77
N ASP A 124 -24.79 -5.73 -9.69
CA ASP A 124 -25.19 -5.45 -11.07
C ASP A 124 -25.21 -6.77 -11.85
N PRO A 125 -26.39 -7.26 -12.28
CA PRO A 125 -26.50 -8.49 -13.05
C PRO A 125 -25.79 -8.42 -14.41
N GLN A 126 -25.38 -7.23 -14.85
CA GLN A 126 -24.59 -7.05 -16.08
C GLN A 126 -23.09 -7.18 -15.85
N ILE A 127 -22.63 -7.29 -14.58
CA ILE A 127 -21.23 -7.46 -14.22
C ILE A 127 -21.07 -8.75 -13.39
N PRO A 128 -21.08 -9.93 -14.05
CA PRO A 128 -21.11 -11.23 -13.36
C PRO A 128 -19.91 -11.47 -12.45
N VAL A 129 -18.75 -10.86 -12.71
CA VAL A 129 -17.52 -11.01 -11.91
C VAL A 129 -17.73 -10.68 -10.43
N PHE A 130 -18.65 -9.77 -10.12
CA PHE A 130 -18.96 -9.37 -8.74
C PHE A 130 -20.30 -9.95 -8.23
N THR A 131 -21.02 -10.70 -9.07
CA THR A 131 -22.38 -11.21 -8.76
C THR A 131 -22.48 -12.72 -8.77
N GLU A 132 -21.60 -13.40 -9.49
CA GLU A 132 -21.56 -14.86 -9.56
C GLU A 132 -20.58 -15.42 -8.53
N GLY A 133 -21.06 -16.33 -7.70
CA GLY A 133 -20.24 -16.98 -6.69
C GLY A 133 -20.35 -16.38 -5.31
N THR A 134 -19.35 -16.68 -4.48
CA THR A 134 -19.27 -16.26 -3.09
C THR A 134 -18.52 -14.93 -2.92
N ASP A 135 -17.96 -14.40 -3.98
CA ASP A 135 -16.98 -13.33 -3.97
C ASP A 135 -17.68 -11.97 -3.91
N LYS A 136 -18.28 -11.71 -2.77
CA LYS A 136 -18.89 -10.41 -2.50
C LYS A 136 -17.91 -9.55 -1.71
N MET A 137 -17.79 -8.31 -2.13
CA MET A 137 -17.23 -7.28 -1.27
C MET A 137 -18.34 -6.77 -0.35
N ASP A 138 -18.16 -6.93 0.95
CA ASP A 138 -19.02 -6.33 1.95
C ASP A 138 -18.54 -4.91 2.26
N ARG A 139 -19.49 -3.98 2.37
CA ARG A 139 -19.17 -2.55 2.57
C ARG A 139 -18.59 -2.30 3.95
N ASP A 140 -19.13 -2.92 4.98
CA ASP A 140 -18.66 -2.74 6.35
C ASP A 140 -17.28 -3.37 6.55
N ASP A 141 -17.05 -4.55 5.94
CA ASP A 141 -15.74 -5.19 5.90
C ASP A 141 -14.71 -4.33 5.20
N MET A 142 -15.09 -3.65 4.11
CA MET A 142 -14.18 -2.72 3.43
C MET A 142 -13.85 -1.49 4.27
N HIS A 143 -14.82 -0.92 4.97
CA HIS A 143 -14.56 0.17 5.91
C HIS A 143 -13.66 -0.27 7.08
N ALA A 144 -13.86 -1.48 7.59
CA ALA A 144 -12.95 -2.07 8.57
C ALA A 144 -11.54 -2.26 8.01
N SER A 145 -11.42 -2.69 6.75
CA SER A 145 -10.15 -2.88 6.05
C SER A 145 -9.38 -1.57 5.86
N LEU A 146 -10.07 -0.48 5.50
CA LEU A 146 -9.46 0.86 5.46
C LEU A 146 -8.89 1.25 6.81
N THR A 147 -9.63 1.00 7.89
CA THR A 147 -9.15 1.25 9.26
C THR A 147 -7.87 0.47 9.58
N MET A 148 -7.83 -0.81 9.20
CA MET A 148 -6.64 -1.66 9.38
C MET A 148 -5.47 -1.14 8.54
N PHE A 149 -5.71 -0.76 7.29
CA PHE A 149 -4.68 -0.23 6.41
C PHE A 149 -4.10 1.09 6.94
N TYR A 150 -4.94 2.03 7.38
CA TYR A 150 -4.46 3.29 7.95
C TYR A 150 -3.60 3.05 9.20
N LYS A 151 -4.00 2.14 10.08
CA LYS A 151 -3.19 1.74 11.25
C LYS A 151 -1.84 1.16 10.82
N GLU A 152 -1.83 0.29 9.82
CA GLU A 152 -0.60 -0.32 9.31
C GLU A 152 0.34 0.72 8.67
N MET A 153 -0.20 1.79 8.09
CA MET A 153 0.56 2.94 7.58
C MET A 153 0.97 3.94 8.67
N GLY A 154 0.48 3.79 9.91
CA GLY A 154 0.67 4.77 10.97
C GLY A 154 -0.10 6.07 10.73
N TRP A 155 -1.19 6.00 9.97
CA TRP A 155 -2.08 7.13 9.69
C TRP A 155 -3.24 7.15 10.70
N ASP A 156 -3.92 8.29 10.78
CA ASP A 156 -5.13 8.39 11.59
C ASP A 156 -6.19 7.40 11.10
N PRO A 157 -6.66 6.47 11.96
CA PRO A 157 -7.55 5.40 11.54
C PRO A 157 -8.97 5.85 11.21
N GLN A 158 -9.37 7.05 11.60
CA GLN A 158 -10.69 7.62 11.33
C GLN A 158 -10.66 8.49 10.06
N LEU A 159 -9.59 9.27 9.91
CA LEU A 159 -9.47 10.27 8.86
C LEU A 159 -8.70 9.76 7.64
N GLY A 160 -7.81 8.79 7.82
CA GLY A 160 -6.97 8.27 6.74
C GLY A 160 -5.86 9.24 6.30
N CYS A 161 -5.49 10.22 7.10
CA CYS A 161 -4.37 11.12 6.83
C CYS A 161 -3.17 10.84 7.73
N PRO A 162 -1.94 11.18 7.32
CA PRO A 162 -0.74 10.94 8.11
C PRO A 162 -0.79 11.64 9.45
N THR A 163 -0.35 10.96 10.52
CA THR A 163 -0.20 11.56 11.84
C THR A 163 1.11 12.34 11.93
N ARG A 164 1.19 13.26 12.88
CA ARG A 164 2.44 14.00 13.19
C ARG A 164 3.60 13.03 13.49
N GLU A 165 3.33 12.00 14.28
CA GLU A 165 4.33 10.99 14.64
C GLU A 165 4.88 10.27 13.41
N THR A 166 4.01 9.84 12.51
CA THR A 166 4.45 9.18 11.27
C THR A 166 5.26 10.10 10.37
N LEU A 167 4.85 11.36 10.22
CA LEU A 167 5.61 12.34 9.43
C LEU A 167 6.99 12.59 10.05
N GLN A 168 7.10 12.73 11.36
CA GLN A 168 8.38 12.89 12.06
C GLN A 168 9.27 11.65 11.90
N ARG A 169 8.72 10.45 12.10
CA ARG A 169 9.47 9.18 11.91
C ARG A 169 10.05 9.06 10.49
N LEU A 170 9.38 9.63 9.51
CA LEU A 170 9.79 9.60 8.10
C LEU A 170 10.67 10.80 7.69
N GLY A 171 11.05 11.68 8.61
CA GLY A 171 11.84 12.88 8.33
C GLY A 171 11.09 13.89 7.45
N LEU A 172 9.79 14.08 7.75
CA LEU A 172 8.88 15.00 7.06
C LEU A 172 8.28 16.02 8.06
N GLU A 173 9.12 16.54 8.97
CA GLU A 173 8.71 17.49 10.01
C GLU A 173 8.20 18.81 9.43
N ASP A 174 8.79 19.26 8.35
CA ASP A 174 8.38 20.45 7.60
C ASP A 174 6.97 20.30 7.02
N ILE A 175 6.65 19.12 6.49
CA ILE A 175 5.31 18.78 5.99
C ILE A 175 4.31 18.73 7.16
N ALA A 176 4.70 18.16 8.30
CA ALA A 176 3.85 18.16 9.49
C ALA A 176 3.54 19.58 9.98
N ALA A 177 4.52 20.47 9.96
CA ALA A 177 4.34 21.88 10.33
C ALA A 177 3.43 22.61 9.34
N ASP A 178 3.60 22.38 8.05
CA ASP A 178 2.76 22.99 7.00
C ASP A 178 1.30 22.53 7.09
N LEU A 179 1.05 21.23 7.25
CA LEU A 179 -0.32 20.71 7.42
C LEU A 179 -0.97 21.24 8.71
N ALA A 180 -0.21 21.36 9.80
CA ALA A 180 -0.72 21.92 11.06
C ALA A 180 -1.10 23.39 10.91
N ALA A 181 -0.29 24.20 10.22
CA ALA A 181 -0.59 25.61 9.96
C ALA A 181 -1.90 25.83 9.17
N HIS A 182 -2.31 24.82 8.41
CA HIS A 182 -3.56 24.84 7.62
C HIS A 182 -4.73 24.07 8.27
N ASN A 183 -4.58 23.61 9.52
CA ASN A 183 -5.56 22.75 10.22
C ASN A 183 -5.85 21.41 9.51
N LEU A 184 -4.93 20.93 8.72
CA LEU A 184 -5.04 19.69 7.93
C LEU A 184 -4.35 18.49 8.60
N LEU A 185 -3.70 18.68 9.75
CA LEU A 185 -3.12 17.59 10.52
C LEU A 185 -4.15 17.03 11.52
N PRO A 186 -4.23 15.71 11.73
CA PRO A 186 -5.00 15.12 12.82
C PRO A 186 -4.55 15.64 14.18
N ALA A 187 -5.45 15.60 15.15
CA ALA A 187 -5.17 16.04 16.52
C ALA A 187 -4.16 15.10 17.21
#